data_4ac56d45bdfdfbd9a60c67d7cff24308
#
_entry.id   4ac56d45bdfdfbd9a60c67d7cff24308
#
_cell.length_a   1.000
_cell.length_b   1.000
_cell.length_c   1.000
_cell.angle_alpha   90.00
_cell.angle_beta   90.00
_cell.angle_gamma   90.00
#
_symmetry.space_group_name_H-M   'P 1'
#
loop_
_entity.id
_entity.type
_entity.pdbx_description
1 polymer ?
#
loop_
_entity_poly.entity_id
_entity_poly.type
_entity_poly.pdbx_seq_one_letter_code
_entity_poly.pdbx_strand_id
1 'polypeptide(L)'
;MQTALDFLKEHYEVAFATCEDNRPKLRLFQIMRHQGTTLYFATSTQKAVYSQLVANPHVEILAVDGKVSVRCEGCVDFDVDDEYKRWIYDNNPVLPRLYSSYDKLVYFALRIEVMDYYDLRPTPPILRHFDLRAGTETGGFVGERFMKGDK
;
A
#
# COMPACT_ATOMS: atom_id res chain seq x y z
N MET A 1 4.00 13.83 5.45
CA MET A 1 4.20 12.55 4.73
C MET A 1 4.87 11.49 5.57
N GLN A 2 5.88 11.85 6.36
CA GLN A 2 6.57 10.87 7.21
C GLN A 2 5.66 10.17 8.20
N THR A 3 4.70 10.88 8.80
CA THR A 3 3.69 10.29 9.69
C THR A 3 2.90 9.16 9.01
N ALA A 4 2.50 9.35 7.76
CA ALA A 4 1.78 8.34 6.98
C ALA A 4 2.67 7.14 6.67
N LEU A 5 3.95 7.37 6.31
CA LEU A 5 4.91 6.30 6.06
C LEU A 5 5.21 5.50 7.33
N ASP A 6 5.33 6.17 8.47
CA ASP A 6 5.53 5.51 9.77
C ASP A 6 4.32 4.67 10.17
N PHE A 7 3.12 5.17 9.88
CA PHE A 7 1.88 4.41 10.10
C PHE A 7 1.88 3.09 9.32
N LEU A 8 2.32 3.11 8.07
CA LEU A 8 2.42 1.88 7.25
C LEU A 8 3.45 0.89 7.81
N LYS A 9 4.52 1.37 8.45
CA LYS A 9 5.50 0.48 9.10
C LYS A 9 4.92 -0.22 10.33
N GLU A 10 4.08 0.46 11.08
CA GLU A 10 3.43 -0.10 12.26
C GLU A 10 2.22 -0.97 11.89
N HIS A 11 1.53 -0.64 10.79
CA HIS A 11 0.31 -1.32 10.34
C HIS A 11 0.53 -1.89 8.93
N TYR A 12 1.39 -2.90 8.85
CA TYR A 12 1.88 -3.44 7.59
C TYR A 12 0.98 -4.51 6.95
N GLU A 13 -0.07 -4.95 7.62
CA GLU A 13 -1.10 -5.78 7.02
C GLU A 13 -2.15 -4.86 6.39
N VAL A 14 -2.26 -4.90 5.07
CA VAL A 14 -3.07 -3.94 4.33
C VAL A 14 -4.11 -4.63 3.47
N ALA A 15 -5.25 -3.98 3.30
CA ALA A 15 -6.19 -4.32 2.24
C ALA A 15 -5.55 -3.89 0.91
N PHE A 16 -5.57 -4.77 -0.07
CA PHE A 16 -4.88 -4.59 -1.34
C PHE A 16 -5.87 -4.81 -2.48
N ALA A 17 -6.16 -3.75 -3.23
CA ALA A 17 -7.14 -3.76 -4.31
C ALA A 17 -6.47 -3.83 -5.68
N THR A 18 -7.01 -4.71 -6.52
CA THR A 18 -6.67 -4.84 -7.94
C THR A 18 -7.94 -4.75 -8.77
N CYS A 19 -7.79 -4.69 -10.08
CA CYS A 19 -8.92 -4.69 -11.01
C CYS A 19 -8.76 -5.84 -12.01
N GLU A 20 -9.85 -6.58 -12.21
CA GLU A 20 -9.90 -7.66 -13.19
C GLU A 20 -11.23 -7.56 -13.97
N ASP A 21 -11.15 -7.45 -15.30
CA ASP A 21 -12.33 -7.33 -16.16
C ASP A 21 -13.30 -6.23 -15.69
N ASN A 22 -12.73 -5.07 -15.35
CA ASN A 22 -13.45 -3.90 -14.86
C ASN A 22 -14.18 -4.14 -13.53
N ARG A 23 -13.74 -5.12 -12.74
CA ARG A 23 -14.28 -5.43 -11.41
C ARG A 23 -13.18 -5.27 -10.36
N PRO A 24 -13.46 -4.61 -9.23
CA PRO A 24 -12.51 -4.54 -8.14
C PRO A 24 -12.36 -5.90 -7.46
N LYS A 25 -11.13 -6.23 -7.08
CA LYS A 25 -10.79 -7.42 -6.30
C LYS A 25 -10.00 -6.98 -5.08
N LEU A 26 -10.23 -7.63 -3.94
CA LEU A 26 -9.66 -7.21 -2.68
C LEU A 26 -9.14 -8.41 -1.89
N ARG A 27 -8.00 -8.26 -1.24
CA ARG A 27 -7.41 -9.24 -0.31
C ARG A 27 -6.51 -8.54 0.69
N LEU A 28 -6.06 -9.27 1.69
CA LEU A 28 -5.02 -8.80 2.59
C LEU A 28 -3.64 -9.16 2.03
N PHE A 29 -2.72 -8.23 2.16
CA PHE A 29 -1.29 -8.45 1.92
C PHE A 29 -0.49 -7.87 3.08
N GLN A 30 0.67 -8.46 3.32
CA GLN A 30 1.66 -7.90 4.24
C GLN A 30 2.68 -7.11 3.44
N ILE A 31 2.95 -5.88 3.88
CA ILE A 31 4.10 -5.12 3.36
C ILE A 31 5.36 -5.79 3.91
N MET A 32 6.24 -6.23 3.02
CA MET A 32 7.42 -7.02 3.37
C MET A 32 8.68 -6.19 3.51
N ARG A 33 8.73 -5.03 2.88
CA ARG A 33 9.84 -4.07 2.98
C ARG A 33 9.36 -2.67 2.70
N HIS A 34 9.90 -1.71 3.43
CA HIS A 34 9.64 -0.29 3.23
C HIS A 34 10.95 0.39 2.79
N GLN A 35 10.90 1.14 1.71
CA GLN A 35 12.04 1.93 1.26
C GLN A 35 11.55 3.26 0.69
N GLY A 36 11.57 4.31 1.52
CA GLY A 36 11.01 5.60 1.14
C GLY A 36 9.53 5.46 0.79
N THR A 37 9.18 5.82 -0.43
CA THR A 37 7.80 5.73 -0.95
C THR A 37 7.58 4.48 -1.81
N THR A 38 8.45 3.49 -1.70
CA THR A 38 8.31 2.21 -2.38
C THR A 38 8.05 1.11 -1.35
N LEU A 39 7.02 0.32 -1.57
CA LEU A 39 6.63 -0.80 -0.72
C LEU A 39 6.81 -2.10 -1.48
N TYR A 40 7.32 -3.12 -0.81
CA TYR A 40 7.60 -4.41 -1.43
C TYR A 40 6.70 -5.49 -0.88
N PHE A 41 6.27 -6.39 -1.77
CA PHE A 41 5.37 -7.50 -1.47
C PHE A 41 5.90 -8.77 -2.13
N ALA A 42 5.35 -9.90 -1.69
CA ALA A 42 5.64 -11.20 -2.28
C ALA A 42 4.33 -11.97 -2.49
N THR A 43 4.26 -12.73 -3.56
CA THR A 43 3.12 -13.58 -3.87
C THR A 43 3.58 -14.82 -4.64
N SER A 44 2.65 -15.59 -5.17
CA SER A 44 2.91 -16.77 -5.98
C SER A 44 2.19 -16.66 -7.32
N THR A 45 2.79 -17.20 -8.38
CA THR A 45 2.15 -17.28 -9.69
C THR A 45 0.89 -18.14 -9.69
N GLN A 46 0.68 -18.93 -8.65
CA GLN A 46 -0.50 -19.77 -8.47
C GLN A 46 -1.73 -18.98 -7.97
N LYS A 47 -1.53 -17.75 -7.50
CA LYS A 47 -2.61 -16.92 -6.98
C LYS A 47 -3.18 -16.01 -8.06
N ALA A 48 -4.50 -15.82 -8.03
CA ALA A 48 -5.20 -14.96 -9.00
C ALA A 48 -4.67 -13.53 -9.04
N VAL A 49 -4.20 -13.01 -7.90
CA VAL A 49 -3.65 -11.64 -7.82
C VAL A 49 -2.45 -11.46 -8.74
N TYR A 50 -1.64 -12.48 -8.98
CA TYR A 50 -0.50 -12.38 -9.88
C TYR A 50 -0.96 -12.04 -11.30
N SER A 51 -1.90 -12.80 -11.86
CA SER A 51 -2.42 -12.53 -13.21
C SER A 51 -3.15 -11.19 -13.30
N GLN A 52 -3.83 -10.78 -12.22
CA GLN A 52 -4.47 -9.47 -12.15
C GLN A 52 -3.43 -8.34 -12.26
N LEU A 53 -2.32 -8.44 -11.53
CA LEU A 53 -1.25 -7.44 -11.55
C LEU A 53 -0.50 -7.40 -12.88
N VAL A 54 -0.30 -8.54 -13.51
CA VAL A 54 0.31 -8.60 -14.85
C VAL A 54 -0.56 -7.90 -15.89
N ALA A 55 -1.88 -8.11 -15.81
CA ALA A 55 -2.82 -7.50 -16.75
C ALA A 55 -3.07 -6.01 -16.46
N ASN A 56 -3.09 -5.63 -15.17
CA ASN A 56 -3.32 -4.25 -14.76
C ASN A 56 -2.51 -3.94 -13.49
N PRO A 57 -1.41 -3.17 -13.62
CA PRO A 57 -0.53 -2.90 -12.50
C PRO A 57 -1.02 -1.82 -11.54
N HIS A 58 -2.15 -1.17 -11.82
CA HIS A 58 -2.70 -0.13 -10.96
C HIS A 58 -3.36 -0.74 -9.74
N VAL A 59 -2.99 -0.26 -8.55
CA VAL A 59 -3.48 -0.80 -7.29
C VAL A 59 -3.76 0.31 -6.28
N GLU A 60 -4.58 -0.02 -5.29
CA GLU A 60 -4.74 0.77 -4.07
C GLU A 60 -4.54 -0.13 -2.86
N ILE A 61 -3.99 0.46 -1.82
CA ILE A 61 -3.87 -0.20 -0.52
C ILE A 61 -4.46 0.66 0.57
N LEU A 62 -4.92 0.02 1.65
CA LEU A 62 -5.46 0.69 2.82
C LEU A 62 -4.95 0.02 4.08
N ALA A 63 -4.29 0.80 4.94
CA ALA A 63 -3.96 0.43 6.31
C ALA A 63 -4.89 1.19 7.26
N VAL A 64 -5.38 0.54 8.30
CA VAL A 64 -6.29 1.15 9.26
C VAL A 64 -5.98 0.71 10.67
N ASP A 65 -6.08 1.64 11.61
CA ASP A 65 -6.07 1.37 13.04
C ASP A 65 -7.06 2.31 13.72
N GLY A 66 -8.17 1.74 14.19
CA GLY A 66 -9.24 2.53 14.81
C GLY A 66 -9.79 3.58 13.84
N LYS A 67 -9.54 4.85 14.15
CA LYS A 67 -10.07 5.99 13.38
C LYS A 67 -9.04 6.63 12.45
N VAL A 68 -7.84 6.07 12.40
CA VAL A 68 -6.76 6.56 11.53
C VAL A 68 -6.55 5.57 10.40
N SER A 69 -6.39 6.08 9.19
CA SER A 69 -6.11 5.26 8.02
C SER A 69 -5.13 5.95 7.07
N VAL A 70 -4.41 5.12 6.32
CA VAL A 70 -3.55 5.56 5.22
C VAL A 70 -3.92 4.78 3.98
N ARG A 71 -4.26 5.49 2.92
CA ARG A 71 -4.55 4.93 1.61
C ARG A 71 -3.46 5.34 0.63
N CYS A 72 -2.98 4.39 -0.16
CA CYS A 72 -2.00 4.67 -1.21
C CYS A 72 -2.49 4.14 -2.54
N GLU A 73 -2.26 4.92 -3.59
CA GLU A 73 -2.45 4.50 -4.97
C GLU A 73 -1.10 4.45 -5.66
N GLY A 74 -0.93 3.51 -6.56
CA GLY A 74 0.28 3.44 -7.36
C GLY A 74 0.29 2.31 -8.37
N CYS A 75 1.46 2.08 -8.96
CA CYS A 75 1.69 1.02 -9.92
C CYS A 75 2.66 0.00 -9.39
N VAL A 76 2.39 -1.26 -9.72
CA VAL A 76 3.24 -2.40 -9.37
C VAL A 76 4.28 -2.64 -10.46
N ASP A 77 5.48 -3.00 -10.04
CA ASP A 77 6.62 -3.33 -10.89
C ASP A 77 7.24 -4.64 -10.39
N PHE A 78 7.39 -5.62 -11.28
CA PHE A 78 8.00 -6.91 -10.97
C PHE A 78 9.53 -6.91 -11.08
N ASP A 79 10.11 -5.81 -11.54
CA ASP A 79 11.57 -5.68 -11.63
C ASP A 79 12.15 -5.35 -10.25
N VAL A 80 12.42 -6.39 -9.48
CA VAL A 80 12.99 -6.31 -8.13
C VAL A 80 14.36 -6.97 -8.14
N ASP A 81 15.38 -6.28 -7.62
CA ASP A 81 16.73 -6.80 -7.53
C ASP A 81 16.80 -8.10 -6.71
N ASP A 82 17.65 -9.02 -7.12
CA ASP A 82 17.81 -10.32 -6.45
C ASP A 82 18.21 -10.15 -4.97
N GLU A 83 19.04 -9.17 -4.67
CA GLU A 83 19.43 -8.83 -3.31
C GLU A 83 18.21 -8.46 -2.45
N TYR A 84 17.27 -7.71 -3.00
CA TYR A 84 16.03 -7.34 -2.33
C TYR A 84 15.12 -8.54 -2.10
N LYS A 85 15.02 -9.44 -3.08
CA LYS A 85 14.26 -10.67 -2.96
C LYS A 85 14.76 -11.53 -1.81
N ARG A 86 16.07 -11.71 -1.72
CA ARG A 86 16.72 -12.47 -0.63
C ARG A 86 16.48 -11.82 0.71
N TRP A 87 16.66 -10.50 0.79
CA TRP A 87 16.42 -9.76 2.04
C TRP A 87 14.97 -9.94 2.51
N ILE A 88 14.01 -9.80 1.59
CA ILE A 88 12.58 -9.93 1.91
C ILE A 88 12.29 -11.34 2.44
N TYR A 89 12.79 -12.36 1.77
CA TYR A 89 12.61 -13.75 2.20
C TYR A 89 13.20 -14.00 3.58
N ASP A 90 14.41 -13.51 3.84
CA ASP A 90 15.12 -13.74 5.09
C ASP A 90 14.52 -12.96 6.27
N ASN A 91 13.91 -11.81 6.00
CA ASN A 91 13.40 -10.91 7.04
C ASN A 91 11.88 -11.00 7.27
N ASN A 92 11.19 -11.90 6.59
CA ASN A 92 9.76 -12.14 6.76
C ASN A 92 9.52 -13.63 7.01
N PRO A 93 9.46 -14.05 8.28
CA PRO A 93 9.44 -15.48 8.65
C PRO A 93 8.32 -16.31 8.03
N VAL A 94 7.21 -15.69 7.66
CA VAL A 94 6.11 -16.37 6.97
C VAL A 94 6.56 -16.97 5.63
N LEU A 95 7.54 -16.37 4.97
CA LEU A 95 8.00 -16.82 3.66
C LEU A 95 8.79 -18.13 3.75
N PRO A 96 9.88 -18.24 4.55
CA PRO A 96 10.55 -19.53 4.71
C PRO A 96 9.69 -20.60 5.38
N ARG A 97 8.66 -20.22 6.14
CA ARG A 97 7.69 -21.16 6.68
C ARG A 97 6.85 -21.83 5.59
N LEU A 98 6.48 -21.09 4.54
CA LEU A 98 5.58 -21.55 3.49
C LEU A 98 6.29 -21.99 2.22
N TYR A 99 7.47 -21.47 1.95
CA TYR A 99 8.20 -21.71 0.70
C TYR A 99 9.62 -22.19 0.98
N SER A 100 10.08 -23.16 0.22
CA SER A 100 11.35 -23.83 0.45
C SER A 100 12.57 -22.98 0.10
N SER A 101 12.42 -21.98 -0.77
CA SER A 101 13.50 -21.07 -1.14
C SER A 101 12.95 -19.76 -1.69
N TYR A 102 13.79 -18.71 -1.67
CA TYR A 102 13.36 -17.37 -2.07
C TYR A 102 12.94 -17.29 -3.55
N ASP A 103 13.48 -18.14 -4.41
CA ASP A 103 13.19 -18.14 -5.85
C ASP A 103 11.87 -18.83 -6.21
N LYS A 104 11.16 -19.37 -5.23
CA LYS A 104 9.83 -19.97 -5.42
C LYS A 104 8.70 -18.95 -5.37
N LEU A 105 9.04 -17.68 -5.13
CA LEU A 105 8.09 -16.57 -5.01
C LEU A 105 8.25 -15.57 -6.14
N VAL A 106 7.21 -14.77 -6.31
CA VAL A 106 7.25 -13.56 -7.13
C VAL A 106 7.26 -12.36 -6.19
N TYR A 107 8.19 -11.46 -6.39
CA TYR A 107 8.34 -10.23 -5.63
C TYR A 107 7.96 -9.05 -6.49
N PHE A 108 7.35 -8.04 -5.91
CA PHE A 108 7.01 -6.84 -6.64
C PHE A 108 7.09 -5.60 -5.76
N ALA A 109 7.30 -4.46 -6.40
CA ALA A 109 7.35 -3.17 -5.77
C ALA A 109 6.09 -2.38 -6.11
N LEU A 110 5.51 -1.72 -5.12
CA LEU A 110 4.48 -0.71 -5.31
C LEU A 110 5.14 0.65 -5.16
N ARG A 111 5.14 1.43 -6.24
CA ARG A 111 5.58 2.82 -6.21
C ARG A 111 4.38 3.69 -5.90
N ILE A 112 4.41 4.34 -4.76
CA ILE A 112 3.30 5.19 -4.30
C ILE A 112 3.28 6.46 -5.16
N GLU A 113 2.14 6.72 -5.78
CA GLU A 113 1.90 7.94 -6.57
C GLU A 113 1.06 8.95 -5.80
N VAL A 114 0.10 8.46 -5.02
CA VAL A 114 -0.80 9.27 -4.20
C VAL A 114 -0.94 8.62 -2.84
N MET A 115 -0.94 9.42 -1.79
CA MET A 115 -1.11 8.94 -0.42
C MET A 115 -2.06 9.86 0.34
N ASP A 116 -3.05 9.29 1.00
CA ASP A 116 -3.99 10.00 1.87
C ASP A 116 -3.83 9.54 3.31
N TYR A 117 -3.60 10.49 4.19
CA TYR A 117 -3.64 10.29 5.64
C TYR A 117 -4.95 10.86 6.17
N TYR A 118 -5.72 10.04 6.90
CA TYR A 118 -7.03 10.40 7.38
C TYR A 118 -7.18 10.07 8.85
N ASP A 119 -7.53 11.07 9.65
CA ASP A 119 -7.73 10.94 11.09
C ASP A 119 -9.12 11.48 11.46
N LEU A 120 -10.00 10.57 11.87
CA LEU A 120 -11.38 10.87 12.26
C LEU A 120 -11.52 11.37 13.69
N ARG A 121 -10.46 11.35 14.49
CA ARG A 121 -10.55 11.68 15.92
C ARG A 121 -10.89 13.15 16.19
N PRO A 122 -10.28 14.13 15.51
CA PRO A 122 -10.66 15.53 15.72
C PRO A 122 -11.91 15.91 14.94
N THR A 123 -12.46 17.09 15.28
CA THR A 123 -13.60 17.68 14.56
C THR A 123 -13.20 19.09 14.10
N PRO A 124 -13.14 19.37 12.79
CA PRO A 124 -13.34 18.41 11.68
C PRO A 124 -12.20 17.40 11.61
N PRO A 125 -12.40 16.26 10.91
CA PRO A 125 -11.35 15.29 10.71
C PRO A 125 -10.15 15.89 9.97
N ILE A 126 -8.98 15.30 10.21
CA ILE A 126 -7.76 15.68 9.48
C ILE A 126 -7.65 14.81 8.25
N LEU A 127 -7.52 15.45 7.09
CA LEU A 127 -7.17 14.79 5.84
C LEU A 127 -5.93 15.48 5.27
N ARG A 128 -4.90 14.69 4.95
CA ARG A 128 -3.71 15.14 4.24
C ARG A 128 -3.57 14.33 2.96
N HIS A 129 -3.57 15.01 1.84
CA HIS A 129 -3.43 14.42 0.51
C HIS A 129 -2.07 14.76 -0.05
N PHE A 130 -1.29 13.73 -0.39
CA PHE A 130 0.05 13.87 -0.96
C PHE A 130 0.02 13.33 -2.40
N ASP A 131 0.26 14.20 -3.36
CA ASP A 131 0.49 13.81 -4.75
C ASP A 131 2.00 13.76 -4.98
N LEU A 132 2.57 12.55 -5.00
CA LEU A 132 4.00 12.37 -5.13
C LEU A 132 4.51 12.66 -6.54
N ARG A 133 3.64 12.54 -7.55
CA ARG A 133 3.99 12.87 -8.95
C ARG A 133 4.15 14.37 -9.12
N ALA A 134 3.28 15.14 -8.51
CA ALA A 134 3.32 16.60 -8.56
C ALA A 134 4.19 17.22 -7.46
N GLY A 135 4.54 16.45 -6.42
CA GLY A 135 5.27 16.94 -5.27
C GLY A 135 4.46 17.89 -4.41
N THR A 136 3.13 17.72 -4.35
CA THR A 136 2.23 18.63 -3.65
C THR A 136 1.59 17.94 -2.42
N GLU A 137 1.23 18.77 -1.44
CA GLU A 137 0.46 18.37 -0.27
C GLU A 137 -0.72 19.31 -0.12
N THR A 138 -1.91 18.74 0.07
CA THR A 138 -3.13 19.51 0.32
C THR A 138 -3.85 18.92 1.53
N GLY A 139 -4.77 19.69 2.13
CA GLY A 139 -5.57 19.24 3.27
C GLY A 139 -7.04 19.53 3.06
N GLY A 140 -7.87 18.83 3.86
CA GLY A 140 -9.31 19.01 3.85
C GLY A 140 -10.03 18.16 2.81
N PHE A 141 -11.34 18.19 2.86
CA PHE A 141 -12.21 17.46 1.94
C PHE A 141 -13.06 18.39 1.10
N VAL A 142 -13.54 17.85 0.01
CA VAL A 142 -14.66 18.45 -0.70
C VAL A 142 -15.88 18.42 0.24
N GLY A 143 -16.47 19.59 0.50
CA GLY A 143 -17.62 19.71 1.37
C GLY A 143 -17.33 19.75 2.87
N GLU A 144 -16.08 19.87 3.29
CA GLU A 144 -15.73 19.98 4.73
C GLU A 144 -16.44 21.15 5.43
N ARG A 145 -16.84 22.18 4.68
CA ARG A 145 -17.60 23.32 5.20
C ARG A 145 -18.94 22.93 5.83
N PHE A 146 -19.40 21.71 5.61
CA PHE A 146 -20.61 21.20 6.22
C PHE A 146 -20.34 20.44 7.52
N MET A 147 -19.08 20.30 7.91
CA MET A 147 -18.70 19.60 9.13
C MET A 147 -18.76 20.51 10.34
N LYS A 148 -19.10 19.94 11.49
CA LYS A 148 -19.02 20.68 12.76
C LYS A 148 -17.60 21.16 12.99
N GLY A 149 -17.46 22.40 13.50
CA GLY A 149 -16.17 23.02 13.75
C GLY A 149 -15.59 23.75 12.53
N ASP A 150 -16.20 23.63 11.37
CA ASP A 150 -15.88 24.42 10.20
C ASP A 150 -16.48 25.83 10.33
N LYS A 151 -15.73 26.83 9.89
CA LYS A 151 -16.16 28.23 10.01
C LYS A 151 -16.29 28.93 8.66
#